data_e6938f8957fb5625b9c2eb6a2fbd4069
#
_entry.id   e6938f8957fb5625b9c2eb6a2fbd4069
#
_cell.length_a   1.000
_cell.length_b   1.000
_cell.length_c   1.000
_cell.angle_alpha   90.00
_cell.angle_beta   90.00
_cell.angle_gamma   90.00
#
_symmetry.space_group_name_H-M   'P 1'
#
loop_
_entity.id
_entity.type
_entity.pdbx_description
1 polymer ?
#
loop_
_entity_poly.entity_id
_entity_poly.type
_entity_poly.pdbx_seq_one_letter_code
_entity_poly.pdbx_strand_id
1 'polypeptide(L)'
;PSYDHMVRNDEYYTSHRKQIWKELDKLSKKYNIVSGRQPWNEYMQTLYNSKICISPFGMGEIRQGDGEAMQLGTIICKENMSLYNFGANVWDEEETYLPYDFDCSNLVEQIEKTLGNYDNYSYIIDNMRRKYLEEYDPHKLCMHWYNIFKNLDTISYE
;
A
#
# COMPACT_ATOMS: atom_id res chain seq x y z
N PRO A 1 -1.80 -14.26 16.83
CA PRO A 1 -2.86 -13.77 15.94
C PRO A 1 -3.15 -14.87 14.94
N SER A 2 -4.38 -15.41 14.97
CA SER A 2 -4.72 -16.55 14.14
C SER A 2 -4.87 -16.11 12.68
N TYR A 3 -3.95 -16.51 11.86
CA TYR A 3 -3.97 -16.41 10.40
C TYR A 3 -5.17 -17.11 9.76
N ASP A 4 -5.79 -18.03 10.49
CA ASP A 4 -6.80 -18.95 9.99
C ASP A 4 -8.10 -18.31 9.50
N HIS A 5 -8.38 -17.06 9.87
CA HIS A 5 -9.61 -16.40 9.44
C HIS A 5 -9.47 -15.58 8.13
N MET A 6 -8.26 -15.46 7.58
CA MET A 6 -8.03 -14.76 6.30
C MET A 6 -7.83 -15.69 5.11
N VAL A 7 -7.85 -16.99 5.33
CA VAL A 7 -7.67 -17.97 4.27
C VAL A 7 -8.98 -18.14 3.51
N ARG A 8 -9.26 -17.25 2.58
CA ARG A 8 -9.96 -17.66 1.35
C ARG A 8 -8.94 -18.47 0.54
N ASN A 9 -9.37 -19.58 -0.03
CA ASN A 9 -8.64 -20.60 -0.76
C ASN A 9 -7.69 -20.13 -1.88
N ASP A 10 -7.06 -19.00 -1.75
CA ASP A 10 -6.07 -18.50 -2.68
C ASP A 10 -4.67 -18.76 -2.09
N GLU A 11 -4.09 -19.84 -2.53
CA GLU A 11 -2.79 -20.36 -2.09
C GLU A 11 -1.66 -19.32 -2.30
N TYR A 12 -1.81 -18.51 -3.33
CA TYR A 12 -0.87 -17.45 -3.71
C TYR A 12 -0.82 -16.31 -2.68
N TYR A 13 -1.95 -15.66 -2.40
CA TYR A 13 -2.01 -14.57 -1.42
C TYR A 13 -1.64 -15.03 -0.02
N THR A 14 -1.98 -16.26 0.31
CA THR A 14 -1.65 -16.87 1.59
C THR A 14 -0.14 -17.09 1.71
N SER A 15 0.52 -17.61 0.67
CA SER A 15 1.96 -17.88 0.68
C SER A 15 2.77 -16.58 0.74
N HIS A 16 2.41 -15.57 -0.06
CA HIS A 16 3.06 -14.28 -0.07
C HIS A 16 2.96 -13.57 1.30
N ARG A 17 1.78 -13.54 1.90
CA ARG A 17 1.60 -12.96 3.24
C ARG A 17 2.36 -13.73 4.33
N LYS A 18 2.44 -15.05 4.24
CA LYS A 18 3.28 -15.85 5.14
C LYS A 18 4.75 -15.48 5.02
N GLN A 19 5.22 -15.20 3.80
CA GLN A 19 6.59 -14.77 3.58
C GLN A 19 6.86 -13.40 4.20
N ILE A 20 5.98 -12.41 3.98
CA ILE A 20 6.07 -11.11 4.63
C ILE A 20 6.16 -11.27 6.15
N TRP A 21 5.31 -12.09 6.75
CA TRP A 21 5.35 -12.35 8.19
C TRP A 21 6.67 -12.94 8.65
N LYS A 22 7.21 -13.88 7.90
CA LYS A 22 8.51 -14.49 8.20
C LYS A 22 9.63 -13.44 8.18
N GLU A 23 9.57 -12.49 7.25
CA GLU A 23 10.53 -11.39 7.18
C GLU A 23 10.32 -10.41 8.35
N LEU A 24 9.09 -10.04 8.66
CA LEU A 24 8.77 -9.14 9.77
C LEU A 24 9.11 -9.73 11.15
N ASP A 25 9.03 -11.05 11.31
CA ASP A 25 9.41 -11.72 12.57
C ASP A 25 10.88 -11.46 12.93
N LYS A 26 11.76 -11.30 11.93
CA LYS A 26 13.17 -10.93 12.13
C LYS A 26 13.31 -9.57 12.82
N LEU A 27 12.35 -8.68 12.62
CA LEU A 27 12.32 -7.32 13.16
C LEU A 27 11.59 -7.20 14.50
N SER A 28 10.84 -8.22 14.90
CA SER A 28 9.95 -8.19 16.08
C SER A 28 10.65 -7.93 17.40
N LYS A 29 11.94 -8.26 17.51
CA LYS A 29 12.76 -7.99 18.69
C LYS A 29 13.27 -6.55 18.78
N LYS A 30 13.31 -5.86 17.65
CA LYS A 30 13.89 -4.50 17.52
C LYS A 30 12.82 -3.42 17.42
N TYR A 31 11.69 -3.74 16.81
CA TYR A 31 10.61 -2.81 16.53
C TYR A 31 9.27 -3.33 17.05
N ASN A 32 8.40 -2.39 17.44
CA ASN A 32 7.02 -2.71 17.77
C ASN A 32 6.22 -2.96 16.47
N ILE A 33 5.82 -4.20 16.24
CA ILE A 33 5.04 -4.61 15.08
C ILE A 33 3.62 -4.91 15.54
N VAL A 34 2.67 -4.11 15.07
CA VAL A 34 1.25 -4.32 15.35
C VAL A 34 0.60 -5.00 14.16
N SER A 35 -0.18 -6.04 14.44
CA SER A 35 -0.82 -6.85 13.41
C SER A 35 -2.09 -7.49 13.92
N GLY A 36 -2.86 -8.05 12.99
CA GLY A 36 -4.12 -8.71 13.29
C GLY A 36 -5.33 -7.80 13.12
N ARG A 37 -6.51 -8.38 13.33
CA ARG A 37 -7.78 -7.66 13.18
C ARG A 37 -8.01 -6.79 14.42
N GLN A 38 -8.31 -5.53 14.20
CA GLN A 38 -8.65 -4.55 15.23
C GLN A 38 -10.03 -3.96 14.96
N PRO A 39 -10.74 -3.48 15.99
CA PRO A 39 -11.87 -2.58 15.82
C PRO A 39 -11.44 -1.35 15.02
N TRP A 40 -12.37 -0.78 14.24
CA TRP A 40 -12.06 0.31 13.31
C TRP A 40 -11.31 1.49 13.96
N ASN A 41 -11.80 1.96 15.10
CA ASN A 41 -11.19 3.10 15.80
C ASN A 41 -9.76 2.79 16.26
N GLU A 42 -9.51 1.59 16.78
CA GLU A 42 -8.19 1.15 17.21
C GLU A 42 -7.25 1.00 16.02
N TYR A 43 -7.74 0.45 14.92
CA TYR A 43 -6.99 0.32 13.67
C TYR A 43 -6.54 1.69 13.14
N MET A 44 -7.45 2.66 13.05
CA MET A 44 -7.13 4.01 12.58
C MET A 44 -6.11 4.70 13.50
N GLN A 45 -6.24 4.52 14.82
CA GLN A 45 -5.29 5.07 15.78
C GLN A 45 -3.93 4.38 15.69
N THR A 46 -3.92 3.06 15.52
CA THR A 46 -2.69 2.30 15.29
C THR A 46 -1.98 2.77 14.02
N LEU A 47 -2.73 2.92 12.94
CA LEU A 47 -2.19 3.37 11.66
C LEU A 47 -1.61 4.78 11.76
N TYR A 48 -2.34 5.71 12.37
CA TYR A 48 -1.89 7.09 12.60
C TYR A 48 -0.60 7.17 13.42
N ASN A 49 -0.44 6.28 14.42
CA ASN A 49 0.75 6.23 15.28
C ASN A 49 1.88 5.37 14.71
N SER A 50 1.68 4.75 13.55
CA SER A 50 2.70 3.92 12.92
C SER A 50 3.58 4.74 11.99
N LYS A 51 4.87 4.48 11.99
CA LYS A 51 5.81 5.07 11.04
C LYS A 51 5.68 4.48 9.63
N ILE A 52 5.50 3.16 9.57
CA ILE A 52 5.40 2.41 8.31
C ILE A 52 4.20 1.48 8.38
N CYS A 53 3.40 1.46 7.31
CA CYS A 53 2.35 0.50 7.06
C CYS A 53 2.80 -0.48 5.98
N ILE A 54 2.92 -1.76 6.33
CA ILE A 54 3.15 -2.81 5.33
C ILE A 54 1.81 -3.15 4.69
N SER A 55 1.66 -2.85 3.41
CA SER A 55 0.42 -3.02 2.68
C SER A 55 0.56 -3.96 1.49
N PRO A 56 0.63 -5.27 1.72
CA PRO A 56 0.74 -6.25 0.64
C PRO A 56 -0.52 -6.30 -0.22
N PHE A 57 -0.39 -6.80 -1.44
CA PHE A 57 -1.51 -7.06 -2.33
C PHE A 57 -2.61 -7.86 -1.61
N GLY A 58 -3.85 -7.52 -1.96
CA GLY A 58 -5.04 -8.25 -1.57
C GLY A 58 -5.65 -8.97 -2.76
N MET A 59 -6.97 -8.83 -2.92
CA MET A 59 -7.69 -9.27 -4.12
C MET A 59 -7.50 -8.29 -5.30
N GLY A 60 -6.78 -7.18 -5.09
CA GLY A 60 -6.41 -6.17 -6.07
C GLY A 60 -5.14 -5.47 -5.60
N GLU A 61 -4.55 -4.71 -6.49
CA GLU A 61 -3.27 -4.03 -6.30
C GLU A 61 -3.41 -2.84 -5.35
N ILE A 62 -4.56 -2.18 -5.37
CA ILE A 62 -4.89 -1.05 -4.48
C ILE A 62 -5.89 -1.51 -3.43
N ARG A 63 -5.61 -1.21 -2.20
CA ARG A 63 -6.46 -1.57 -1.06
C ARG A 63 -7.02 -0.32 -0.40
N GLN A 64 -8.17 -0.45 0.25
CA GLN A 64 -8.74 0.62 1.09
C GLN A 64 -7.72 1.12 2.13
N GLY A 65 -6.97 0.21 2.75
CA GLY A 65 -5.94 0.56 3.72
C GLY A 65 -4.80 1.41 3.16
N ASP A 66 -4.54 1.37 1.85
CA ASP A 66 -3.56 2.26 1.21
C ASP A 66 -4.05 3.71 1.28
N GLY A 67 -5.32 3.96 0.90
CA GLY A 67 -5.92 5.29 0.99
C GLY A 67 -5.99 5.83 2.43
N GLU A 68 -6.26 4.96 3.39
CA GLU A 68 -6.28 5.30 4.82
C GLU A 68 -4.87 5.70 5.31
N ALA A 69 -3.84 4.94 4.94
CA ALA A 69 -2.45 5.26 5.29
C ALA A 69 -2.00 6.58 4.65
N MET A 70 -2.35 6.82 3.38
CA MET A 70 -2.07 8.07 2.67
C MET A 70 -2.68 9.28 3.39
N GLN A 71 -3.94 9.18 3.79
CA GLN A 71 -4.64 10.26 4.49
C GLN A 71 -4.06 10.53 5.88
N LEU A 72 -3.67 9.48 6.60
CA LEU A 72 -3.12 9.60 7.95
C LEU A 72 -1.65 9.98 7.98
N GLY A 73 -0.94 9.90 6.85
CA GLY A 73 0.47 10.24 6.74
C GLY A 73 1.39 9.15 7.29
N THR A 74 1.01 7.90 7.12
CA THR A 74 1.84 6.74 7.43
C THR A 74 2.54 6.29 6.16
N ILE A 75 3.86 6.15 6.17
CA ILE A 75 4.62 5.71 4.99
C ILE A 75 4.17 4.29 4.60
N ILE A 76 3.78 4.12 3.36
CA ILE A 76 3.39 2.80 2.84
C ILE A 76 4.63 2.06 2.35
N CYS A 77 4.80 0.83 2.81
CA CYS A 77 5.75 -0.12 2.25
C CYS A 77 4.96 -1.23 1.54
N LYS A 78 5.16 -1.37 0.24
CA LYS A 78 4.33 -2.19 -0.65
C LYS A 78 5.20 -2.84 -1.71
N GLU A 79 4.69 -3.91 -2.34
CA GLU A 79 5.34 -4.52 -3.49
C GLU A 79 5.61 -3.47 -4.57
N ASN A 80 6.66 -3.69 -5.36
CA ASN A 80 6.99 -2.78 -6.45
C ASN A 80 5.81 -2.63 -7.41
N MET A 81 5.25 -1.41 -7.47
CA MET A 81 4.06 -1.07 -8.24
C MET A 81 4.37 -0.61 -9.67
N SER A 82 5.65 -0.46 -10.04
CA SER A 82 6.06 0.04 -11.37
C SER A 82 5.65 -0.87 -12.53
N LEU A 83 5.38 -2.14 -12.21
CA LEU A 83 4.94 -3.12 -13.21
C LEU A 83 3.46 -2.99 -13.59
N TYR A 84 2.71 -2.13 -12.92
CA TYR A 84 1.28 -1.99 -13.09
C TYR A 84 0.94 -0.63 -13.67
N ASN A 85 -0.08 -0.60 -14.51
CA ASN A 85 -0.61 0.63 -15.09
C ASN A 85 -1.96 0.95 -14.43
N PHE A 86 -2.01 2.07 -13.71
CA PHE A 86 -3.21 2.51 -12.99
C PHE A 86 -3.78 3.77 -13.63
N GLY A 87 -5.12 3.86 -13.68
CA GLY A 87 -5.81 5.07 -14.14
C GLY A 87 -5.59 6.27 -13.22
N ALA A 88 -5.48 6.03 -11.90
CA ALA A 88 -5.11 7.00 -10.88
C ALA A 88 -3.79 6.53 -10.23
N ASN A 89 -2.66 6.86 -10.85
CA ASN A 89 -1.36 6.37 -10.42
C ASN A 89 -0.76 7.25 -9.34
N VAL A 90 -0.75 6.74 -8.11
CA VAL A 90 -0.14 7.38 -6.94
C VAL A 90 1.22 6.76 -6.56
N TRP A 91 1.66 5.75 -7.31
CA TRP A 91 2.81 4.92 -6.98
C TRP A 91 4.06 5.35 -7.75
N ASP A 92 4.82 6.29 -7.19
CA ASP A 92 6.16 6.64 -7.66
C ASP A 92 7.18 6.08 -6.68
N GLU A 93 8.06 5.21 -7.15
CA GLU A 93 9.05 4.51 -6.32
C GLU A 93 9.92 5.49 -5.53
N GLU A 94 10.08 5.25 -4.24
CA GLU A 94 10.86 6.07 -3.30
C GLU A 94 10.40 7.54 -3.16
N GLU A 95 9.42 7.98 -3.98
CA GLU A 95 8.86 9.33 -3.94
C GLU A 95 7.53 9.37 -3.15
N THR A 96 6.68 8.35 -3.32
CA THR A 96 5.35 8.29 -2.68
C THR A 96 5.15 7.06 -1.83
N TYR A 97 6.00 6.05 -1.95
CA TYR A 97 5.95 4.82 -1.15
C TYR A 97 7.32 4.15 -1.12
N LEU A 98 7.49 3.16 -0.25
CA LEU A 98 8.68 2.33 -0.18
C LEU A 98 8.43 1.01 -0.91
N PRO A 99 9.06 0.78 -2.07
CA PRO A 99 8.92 -0.47 -2.77
C PRO A 99 9.71 -1.59 -2.10
N TYR A 100 9.16 -2.81 -2.09
CA TYR A 100 9.92 -4.02 -1.85
C TYR A 100 9.71 -5.04 -2.97
N ASP A 101 10.67 -5.93 -3.14
CA ASP A 101 10.65 -6.95 -4.17
C ASP A 101 9.58 -7.99 -3.85
N PHE A 102 8.96 -8.53 -4.88
CA PHE A 102 7.83 -9.43 -4.78
C PHE A 102 8.13 -10.70 -3.98
N ASP A 103 9.39 -11.13 -3.96
CA ASP A 103 9.89 -12.23 -3.14
C ASP A 103 10.23 -11.83 -1.69
N CYS A 104 9.97 -10.57 -1.33
CA CYS A 104 10.26 -9.97 -0.04
C CYS A 104 11.75 -9.94 0.34
N SER A 105 12.68 -10.18 -0.60
CA SER A 105 14.11 -10.32 -0.33
C SER A 105 14.73 -9.07 0.30
N ASN A 106 14.25 -7.87 -0.08
CA ASN A 106 14.73 -6.58 0.41
C ASN A 106 13.81 -5.91 1.45
N LEU A 107 12.69 -6.55 1.85
CA LEU A 107 11.69 -5.95 2.75
C LEU A 107 12.30 -5.49 4.10
N VAL A 108 13.11 -6.33 4.72
CA VAL A 108 13.76 -6.03 6.01
C VAL A 108 14.71 -4.84 5.84
N GLU A 109 15.53 -4.84 4.80
CA GLU A 109 16.47 -3.77 4.51
C GLU A 109 15.76 -2.43 4.30
N GLN A 110 14.70 -2.40 3.50
CA GLN A 110 13.90 -1.19 3.27
C GLN A 110 13.32 -0.62 4.56
N ILE A 111 12.77 -1.47 5.43
CA ILE A 111 12.23 -1.05 6.72
C ILE A 111 13.35 -0.50 7.62
N GLU A 112 14.47 -1.20 7.75
CA GLU A 112 15.56 -0.78 8.63
C GLU A 112 16.23 0.51 8.14
N LYS A 113 16.48 0.64 6.84
CA LYS A 113 16.99 1.85 6.20
C LYS A 113 16.10 3.06 6.50
N THR A 114 14.79 2.88 6.32
CA THR A 114 13.82 3.95 6.55
C THR A 114 13.71 4.32 8.02
N LEU A 115 13.57 3.34 8.93
CA LEU A 115 13.43 3.61 10.36
C LEU A 115 14.72 4.16 10.98
N GLY A 116 15.89 3.80 10.44
CA GLY A 116 17.17 4.31 10.87
C GLY A 116 17.41 5.80 10.55
N ASN A 117 16.68 6.33 9.56
CA ASN A 117 16.78 7.71 9.06
C ASN A 117 15.40 8.31 8.79
N TYR A 118 14.42 8.04 9.64
CA TYR A 118 13.01 8.32 9.36
C TYR A 118 12.72 9.76 8.94
N ASP A 119 13.38 10.74 9.57
CA ASP A 119 13.17 12.15 9.26
C ASP A 119 13.55 12.50 7.81
N ASN A 120 14.51 11.78 7.23
CA ASN A 120 14.89 11.95 5.83
C ASN A 120 13.86 11.38 4.84
N TYR A 121 12.87 10.62 5.33
CA TYR A 121 11.80 10.04 4.52
C TYR A 121 10.44 10.76 4.68
N SER A 122 10.41 11.85 5.45
CA SER A 122 9.17 12.62 5.66
C SER A 122 8.60 13.18 4.36
N TYR A 123 9.44 13.48 3.36
CA TYR A 123 9.01 13.94 2.04
C TYR A 123 8.08 12.94 1.33
N ILE A 124 8.23 11.64 1.58
CA ILE A 124 7.34 10.61 1.01
C ILE A 124 5.90 10.86 1.46
N ILE A 125 5.70 11.23 2.72
CA ILE A 125 4.37 11.51 3.27
C ILE A 125 3.73 12.68 2.53
N ASP A 126 4.46 13.77 2.35
CA ASP A 126 3.97 14.99 1.68
C ASP A 126 3.70 14.73 0.20
N ASN A 127 4.62 14.06 -0.48
CA ASN A 127 4.46 13.68 -1.90
C ASN A 127 3.27 12.75 -2.10
N MET A 128 3.15 11.72 -1.26
CA MET A 128 2.06 10.76 -1.31
C MET A 128 0.70 11.43 -1.10
N ARG A 129 0.57 12.30 -0.07
CA ARG A 129 -0.66 13.06 0.19
C ARG A 129 -1.03 13.98 -0.98
N ARG A 130 -0.05 14.74 -1.48
CA ARG A 130 -0.26 15.62 -2.62
C ARG A 130 -0.75 14.82 -3.83
N LYS A 131 -0.04 13.76 -4.18
CA LYS A 131 -0.38 12.94 -5.34
C LYS A 131 -1.73 12.21 -5.17
N TYR A 132 -2.03 11.75 -3.96
CA TYR A 132 -3.34 11.17 -3.66
C TYR A 132 -4.47 12.17 -3.90
N LEU A 133 -4.35 13.40 -3.40
CA LEU A 133 -5.36 14.44 -3.61
C LEU A 133 -5.49 14.85 -5.08
N GLU A 134 -4.37 14.90 -5.82
CA GLU A 134 -4.36 15.22 -7.24
C GLU A 134 -5.02 14.12 -8.09
N GLU A 135 -4.72 12.85 -7.82
CA GLU A 135 -5.19 11.72 -8.62
C GLU A 135 -6.62 11.26 -8.24
N TYR A 136 -6.99 11.37 -6.97
CA TYR A 136 -8.32 11.02 -6.47
C TYR A 136 -9.25 12.22 -6.31
N ASP A 137 -8.94 13.34 -6.96
CA ASP A 137 -9.88 14.45 -7.07
C ASP A 137 -11.21 13.97 -7.70
N PRO A 138 -12.36 14.18 -7.04
CA PRO A 138 -13.64 13.66 -7.52
C PRO A 138 -14.01 14.19 -8.92
N HIS A 139 -13.68 15.45 -9.22
CA HIS A 139 -13.95 16.03 -10.52
C HIS A 139 -13.09 15.37 -11.61
N LYS A 140 -11.79 15.19 -11.34
CA LYS A 140 -10.86 14.51 -12.25
C LYS A 140 -11.30 13.08 -12.55
N LEU A 141 -11.68 12.33 -11.49
CA LEU A 141 -12.19 10.96 -11.64
C LEU A 141 -13.49 10.91 -12.44
N CYS A 142 -14.45 11.81 -12.14
CA CYS A 142 -15.69 11.89 -12.92
C CYS A 142 -15.43 12.19 -14.39
N MET A 143 -14.53 13.14 -14.70
CA MET A 143 -14.17 13.48 -16.07
C MET A 143 -13.45 12.34 -16.80
N HIS A 144 -12.58 11.60 -16.08
CA HIS A 144 -11.91 10.42 -16.62
C HIS A 144 -12.94 9.36 -17.04
N TRP A 145 -13.87 8.99 -16.16
CA TRP A 145 -14.93 8.01 -16.45
C TRP A 145 -15.89 8.51 -17.54
N TYR A 146 -16.26 9.79 -17.50
CA TYR A 146 -17.09 10.38 -18.55
C TYR A 146 -16.45 10.23 -19.93
N ASN A 147 -15.15 10.50 -20.06
CA ASN A 147 -14.43 10.38 -21.31
C ASN A 147 -14.34 8.92 -21.79
N ILE A 148 -14.13 7.97 -20.86
CA ILE A 148 -14.17 6.54 -21.18
C ILE A 148 -15.54 6.18 -21.76
N PHE A 149 -16.62 6.47 -21.04
CA PHE A 149 -17.98 6.12 -21.46
C PHE A 149 -18.38 6.80 -22.77
N LYS A 150 -18.04 8.06 -22.95
CA LYS A 150 -18.30 8.80 -24.18
C LYS A 150 -17.64 8.17 -25.41
N ASN A 151 -16.49 7.55 -25.23
CA ASN A 151 -15.73 6.94 -26.32
C ASN A 151 -16.05 5.46 -26.53
N LEU A 152 -16.85 4.82 -25.66
CA LEU A 152 -17.25 3.42 -25.85
C LEU A 152 -18.10 3.19 -27.08
N ASP A 153 -18.93 4.16 -27.47
CA ASP A 153 -19.80 4.08 -28.66
C ASP A 153 -18.98 4.11 -29.97
N THR A 154 -17.68 4.45 -29.89
CA THR A 154 -16.78 4.49 -31.07
C THR A 154 -15.97 3.21 -31.26
N ILE A 155 -16.07 2.26 -30.32
CA ILE A 155 -15.42 0.96 -30.43
C ILE A 155 -16.35 0.05 -31.25
N SER A 156 -16.14 0.02 -32.56
CA SER A 156 -16.75 -1.00 -33.44
C SER A 156 -16.08 -2.34 -33.12
N TYR A 157 -16.85 -3.31 -32.71
CA TYR A 157 -16.40 -4.69 -32.66
C TYR A 157 -16.29 -5.20 -34.10
N GLU A 158 -15.08 -5.21 -34.66
CA GLU A 158 -14.76 -5.99 -35.87
C GLU A 158 -14.50 -7.46 -35.52
#